data_106c47ec4dadcfa4f8914f75c669afc4
#
_entry.id   106c47ec4dadcfa4f8914f75c669afc4
#
_cell.length_a   1.000
_cell.length_b   1.000
_cell.length_c   1.000
_cell.angle_alpha   90.00
_cell.angle_beta   90.00
_cell.angle_gamma   90.00
#
_symmetry.space_group_name_H-M   'P 1'
#
loop_
_entity.id
_entity.type
_entity.pdbx_description
1 polymer ?
#
loop_
_entity_poly.entity_id
_entity_poly.type
_entity_poly.pdbx_seq_one_letter_code
_entity_poly.pdbx_strand_id
1 'polypeptide(L)' 'MEPGSEVEVQSRFNGSWVRGFEIVEVRSQEQPDSLRIRRRSDGAVLPALFSPEQVREVSHRA' A
#
# COMPACT_ATOMS: atom_id res chain seq x y z
N MET A 1 -4.17 7.82 -4.93
CA MET A 1 -3.10 7.43 -4.00
C MET A 1 -1.80 8.01 -4.49
N GLU A 2 -0.97 8.48 -3.57
CA GLU A 2 0.28 9.15 -3.89
C GLU A 2 1.44 8.52 -3.16
N PRO A 3 2.67 8.61 -3.70
CA PRO A 3 3.86 8.20 -2.96
C PRO A 3 3.95 8.98 -1.64
N GLY A 4 4.28 8.26 -0.58
CA GLY A 4 4.34 8.82 0.77
C GLY A 4 3.05 8.74 1.56
N SER A 5 1.94 8.38 0.92
CA SER A 5 0.67 8.23 1.63
C SER A 5 0.70 7.01 2.55
N GLU A 6 0.18 7.18 3.76
CA GLU A 6 0.01 6.06 4.68
C GLU A 6 -1.19 5.24 4.26
N VAL A 7 -1.03 3.93 4.21
CA VAL A 7 -2.07 3.04 3.71
C VAL A 7 -2.22 1.81 4.59
N GLU A 8 -3.38 1.15 4.44
CA GLU A 8 -3.62 -0.18 4.96
C GLU A 8 -3.58 -1.15 3.79
N VAL A 9 -3.01 -2.33 4.03
CA VAL A 9 -2.87 -3.38 3.03
C VAL A 9 -3.69 -4.58 3.45
N GLN A 10 -4.41 -5.16 2.52
CA GLN A 10 -5.23 -6.34 2.80
C GLN A 10 -4.35 -7.58 2.89
N SER A 11 -4.47 -8.31 3.99
CA SER A 11 -3.75 -9.56 4.19
C SER A 11 -4.32 -10.64 3.26
N ARG A 12 -3.42 -11.41 2.64
CA ARG A 12 -3.81 -12.53 1.78
C ARG A 12 -4.24 -13.75 2.56
N PHE A 13 -3.95 -13.78 3.86
CA PHE A 13 -4.30 -14.94 4.69
C PHE A 13 -5.76 -14.94 5.12
N ASN A 14 -6.24 -13.80 5.59
CA ASN A 14 -7.58 -13.72 6.16
C ASN A 14 -8.39 -12.51 5.69
N GLY A 15 -7.85 -11.74 4.75
CA GLY A 15 -8.54 -10.58 4.23
C GLY A 15 -8.57 -9.38 5.17
N SER A 16 -7.91 -9.44 6.30
CA SER A 16 -7.85 -8.32 7.24
C SER A 16 -7.01 -7.18 6.70
N TRP A 17 -7.38 -5.96 7.10
CA TRP A 17 -6.62 -4.77 6.75
C TRP A 17 -5.57 -4.52 7.82
N VAL A 18 -4.32 -4.34 7.38
CA VAL A 18 -3.18 -4.14 8.26
C VAL A 18 -2.61 -2.75 8.03
N ARG A 19 -2.44 -1.99 9.10
CA ARG A 19 -1.83 -0.66 9.07
C ARG A 19 -0.31 -0.74 9.16
N GLY A 20 0.33 0.40 8.94
CA GLY A 20 1.77 0.51 9.10
C GLY A 20 2.54 0.44 7.81
N PHE A 21 1.87 0.75 6.70
CA PHE A 21 2.48 0.75 5.37
C PHE A 21 2.37 2.11 4.73
N GLU A 22 3.23 2.36 3.75
CA GLU A 22 3.15 3.57 2.93
C GLU A 22 3.47 3.25 1.48
N ILE A 23 3.00 4.11 0.58
CA ILE A 23 3.25 3.94 -0.85
C ILE A 23 4.62 4.52 -1.18
N VAL A 24 5.46 3.72 -1.83
CA VAL A 24 6.77 4.15 -2.32
C VAL A 24 6.67 4.66 -3.75
N GLU A 25 5.91 3.94 -4.57
CA GLU A 25 5.80 4.25 -5.98
C GLU A 25 4.45 3.81 -6.51
N VAL A 26 3.87 4.60 -7.41
CA VAL A 26 2.66 4.24 -8.14
C VAL A 26 3.04 4.05 -9.59
N ARG A 27 2.74 2.87 -10.11
CA ARG A 27 2.97 2.54 -11.52
C ARG A 27 1.64 2.54 -12.26
N SER A 28 1.47 3.49 -13.14
CA SER A 28 0.21 3.67 -13.89
C SER A 28 0.35 3.35 -15.37
N GLN A 29 1.45 2.73 -15.76
CA GLN A 29 1.72 2.44 -17.17
C GLN A 29 0.91 1.27 -17.69
N GLU A 30 0.41 0.43 -16.80
CA GLU A 30 -0.40 -0.73 -17.13
C GLU A 30 -1.70 -0.67 -16.35
N GLN A 31 -2.72 -1.31 -16.88
CA GLN A 31 -4.01 -1.42 -16.21
C GLN A 31 -4.16 -2.83 -15.66
N PRO A 32 -4.49 -3.00 -14.38
CA PRO A 32 -4.68 -1.95 -13.36
C PRO A 32 -3.35 -1.37 -12.87
N ASP A 33 -3.42 -0.24 -12.16
CA ASP A 33 -2.26 0.37 -11.54
C ASP A 33 -1.60 -0.61 -10.57
N SER A 34 -0.29 -0.48 -10.45
CA SER A 34 0.48 -1.27 -9.49
C SER A 34 1.11 -0.36 -8.46
N LEU A 35 1.09 -0.79 -7.21
CA LEU A 35 1.61 -0.01 -6.10
C LEU A 35 2.77 -0.75 -5.44
N ARG A 36 3.87 -0.04 -5.25
CA ARG A 36 4.99 -0.55 -4.45
C ARG A 36 4.83 -0.01 -3.03
N ILE A 37 4.87 -0.91 -2.09
CA ILE A 37 4.53 -0.63 -0.69
C ILE A 37 5.75 -0.87 0.19
N ARG A 38 5.93 -0.02 1.20
CA ARG A 38 6.99 -0.15 2.18
C ARG A 38 6.37 -0.27 3.57
N ARG A 39 6.93 -1.13 4.40
CA ARG A 39 6.52 -1.24 5.80
C ARG A 39 7.23 -0.14 6.60
N ARG A 40 6.45 0.62 7.35
CA ARG A 40 6.98 1.79 8.06
C ARG A 40 7.83 1.42 9.27
N SER A 41 7.55 0.28 9.89
CA SER A 41 8.23 -0.11 11.13
C SER A 41 9.73 -0.33 10.95
N ASP A 42 10.15 -0.86 9.80
CA ASP A 42 11.55 -1.15 9.51
C ASP A 42 12.03 -0.63 8.17
N GLY A 43 11.15 0.03 7.42
CA GLY A 43 11.49 0.56 6.11
C GLY A 43 11.65 -0.47 5.01
N ALA A 44 11.26 -1.72 5.27
CA ALA A 44 11.41 -2.78 4.29
C ALA A 44 10.38 -2.63 3.17
N VAL A 45 10.87 -2.61 1.92
CA VAL A 45 10.00 -2.59 0.76
C VAL A 45 9.49 -4.01 0.50
N LEU A 46 8.18 -4.14 0.36
CA LEU A 46 7.57 -5.45 0.11
C LEU A 46 7.93 -5.93 -1.30
N PRO A 47 8.22 -7.22 -1.47
CA PRO A 47 8.66 -7.75 -2.77
C PRO A 47 7.57 -7.79 -3.82
N ALA A 48 6.31 -7.85 -3.39
CA ALA A 48 5.18 -7.93 -4.32
C ALA A 48 4.60 -6.55 -4.57
N LEU A 49 4.08 -6.36 -5.78
CA LEU A 49 3.29 -5.18 -6.10
C LEU A 49 1.83 -5.44 -5.74
N PHE A 50 1.13 -4.39 -5.36
CA PHE A 50 -0.27 -4.48 -4.94
C PHE A 50 -1.17 -3.72 -5.91
N SER A 51 -2.38 -4.21 -6.11
CA SER A 51 -3.38 -3.49 -6.86
C SER A 51 -4.07 -2.46 -5.94
N PRO A 52 -4.68 -1.41 -6.51
CA PRO A 52 -5.41 -0.43 -5.71
C PRO A 52 -6.53 -1.03 -4.85
N GLU A 53 -7.07 -2.16 -5.28
CA GLU A 53 -8.14 -2.85 -4.54
C GLU A 53 -7.64 -3.47 -3.23
N GLN A 54 -6.35 -3.78 -3.16
CA GLN A 54 -5.74 -4.41 -2.00
C GLN A 54 -5.17 -3.40 -1.02
N VAL A 55 -5.23 -2.12 -1.35
CA VAL A 55 -4.63 -1.03 -0.59
C VAL A 55 -5.66 0.07 -0.42
N ARG A 56 -5.74 0.65 0.78
CA ARG A 56 -6.59 1.83 0.98
C ARG A 56 -5.86 2.84 1.84
N GLU A 57 -6.10 4.11 1.57
CA GLU A 57 -5.49 5.18 2.33
C GLU A 57 -6.05 5.25 3.73
N VAL A 58 -5.16 5.50 4.69
CA VAL A 58 -5.57 5.78 6.06
C VAL A 58 -5.97 7.24 6.11
N SER A 59 -7.22 7.49 6.50
CA SER A 59 -7.73 8.83 6.62
C SER A 59 -7.26 9.44 7.93
N HIS A 60 -6.42 10.48 7.84
CA HIS A 60 -6.01 11.24 9.00
C HIS A 60 -6.84 12.49 9.10
N ARG A 61 -7.61 12.58 10.15
CA ARG A 61 -8.25 13.84 10.50
C ARG A 61 -7.58 14.38 11.74
N ALA A 62 -7.06 15.54 11.57
CA ALA A 62 -6.51 16.27 12.71
C ALA A 62 -7.65 16.73 13.61
#